data_25dc01e3c3e878609c02b1d1df817e4f
#
_entry.id   25dc01e3c3e878609c02b1d1df817e4f
#
_cell.length_a   1.000
_cell.length_b   1.000
_cell.length_c   1.000
_cell.angle_alpha   90.00
_cell.angle_beta   90.00
_cell.angle_gamma   90.00
#
_symmetry.space_group_name_H-M   'P 1'
#
loop_
_entity.id
_entity.type
_entity.pdbx_description
1 polymer ?
#
loop_
_entity_poly.entity_id
_entity_poly.type
_entity_poly.pdbx_seq_one_letter_code
_entity_poly.pdbx_strand_id
1 'polypeptide(L)'
;IVPASDTGAVEMCMWSMLGVRPVDVFAWESFGQDWVTDAVKQLKLPDCKSYNADYGALPDFSKARDDADIIFTWNGTTSGVRVPDGEWIAEDREGLSFADATSAVFAYDIPWDRIDVATFSWQKVLGGEGAHGVIILGPRAVERLETHTPAWPLPKVCLLYTSD
;
A
#
# COMPACT_ATOMS: atom_id res chain seq x y z
N ILE A 1 -6.23 -6.30 12.63
CA ILE A 1 -7.20 -7.03 11.80
C ILE A 1 -8.37 -6.10 11.53
N VAL A 2 -8.75 -5.97 10.28
CA VAL A 2 -9.76 -5.02 9.80
C VAL A 2 -10.80 -5.72 8.93
N PRO A 3 -12.01 -5.17 8.78
CA PRO A 3 -13.04 -5.74 7.89
C PRO A 3 -12.72 -5.48 6.41
N ALA A 4 -13.50 -6.09 5.54
CA ALA A 4 -13.53 -5.89 4.08
C ALA A 4 -12.27 -6.37 3.36
N SER A 5 -11.67 -7.46 3.82
CA SER A 5 -10.54 -8.13 3.17
C SER A 5 -9.32 -7.20 3.03
N ASP A 6 -8.46 -7.46 2.07
CA ASP A 6 -7.30 -6.62 1.82
C ASP A 6 -7.69 -5.26 1.21
N THR A 7 -8.73 -5.20 0.40
CA THR A 7 -9.24 -3.91 -0.13
C THR A 7 -9.50 -2.93 1.01
N GLY A 8 -10.23 -3.36 2.05
CA GLY A 8 -10.44 -2.51 3.22
C GLY A 8 -9.15 -2.16 3.95
N ALA A 9 -8.20 -3.09 4.03
CA ALA A 9 -6.91 -2.84 4.67
C ALA A 9 -6.10 -1.77 3.92
N VAL A 10 -5.96 -1.89 2.60
CA VAL A 10 -5.24 -0.90 1.78
C VAL A 10 -5.93 0.46 1.83
N GLU A 11 -7.25 0.52 1.61
CA GLU A 11 -8.00 1.78 1.67
C GLU A 11 -7.85 2.46 3.04
N MET A 12 -7.98 1.72 4.15
CA MET A 12 -7.79 2.30 5.48
C MET A 12 -6.39 2.92 5.64
N CYS A 13 -5.35 2.26 5.13
CA CYS A 13 -4.00 2.79 5.16
C CYS A 13 -3.88 4.07 4.33
N MET A 14 -4.39 4.05 3.09
CA MET A 14 -4.35 5.20 2.19
C MET A 14 -5.10 6.40 2.77
N TRP A 15 -6.35 6.22 3.21
CA TRP A 15 -7.18 7.29 3.78
C TRP A 15 -6.62 7.86 5.08
N SER A 16 -5.91 7.06 5.87
CA SER A 16 -5.41 7.49 7.18
C SER A 16 -4.02 8.13 7.12
N MET A 17 -3.18 7.78 6.15
CA MET A 17 -1.76 8.12 6.19
C MET A 17 -1.26 8.96 5.01
N LEU A 18 -1.97 8.99 3.87
CA LEU A 18 -1.54 9.78 2.71
C LEU A 18 -1.86 11.27 2.87
N GLY A 19 -1.24 12.09 1.99
CA GLY A 19 -1.46 13.54 1.93
C GLY A 19 -0.40 14.36 2.66
N VAL A 20 0.53 13.73 3.36
CA VAL A 20 1.68 14.41 3.99
C VAL A 20 2.76 14.69 2.96
N ARG A 21 2.95 13.75 2.03
CA ARG A 21 4.02 13.75 1.03
C ARG A 21 3.45 13.55 -0.37
N PRO A 22 4.23 13.83 -1.42
CA PRO A 22 3.93 13.33 -2.76
C PRO A 22 3.69 11.82 -2.74
N VAL A 23 2.99 11.29 -3.73
CA VAL A 23 2.69 9.85 -3.81
C VAL A 23 3.09 9.30 -5.17
N ASP A 24 3.79 8.17 -5.16
CA ASP A 24 4.11 7.39 -6.34
C ASP A 24 3.39 6.04 -6.28
N VAL A 25 2.53 5.76 -7.25
CA VAL A 25 1.79 4.49 -7.33
C VAL A 25 2.33 3.66 -8.48
N PHE A 26 2.75 2.43 -8.20
CA PHE A 26 3.24 1.48 -9.21
C PHE A 26 2.20 0.42 -9.47
N ALA A 27 1.74 0.30 -10.73
CA ALA A 27 0.67 -0.60 -11.10
C ALA A 27 0.97 -1.36 -12.40
N TRP A 28 0.72 -2.67 -12.42
CA TRP A 28 0.90 -3.54 -13.60
C TRP A 28 -0.19 -4.61 -13.73
N GLU A 29 -1.28 -4.41 -12.99
CA GLU A 29 -2.45 -5.27 -13.06
C GLU A 29 -3.66 -4.56 -12.40
N SER A 30 -4.84 -5.22 -12.37
CA SER A 30 -6.10 -4.59 -12.00
C SER A 30 -6.12 -4.01 -10.58
N PHE A 31 -5.62 -4.74 -9.59
CA PHE A 31 -5.66 -4.26 -8.18
C PHE A 31 -4.76 -3.04 -7.97
N GLY A 32 -3.52 -3.07 -8.51
CA GLY A 32 -2.66 -1.90 -8.48
C GLY A 32 -3.29 -0.69 -9.17
N GLN A 33 -4.08 -0.92 -10.25
CA GLN A 33 -4.81 0.14 -10.93
C GLN A 33 -5.97 0.71 -10.08
N ASP A 34 -6.56 -0.10 -9.21
CA ASP A 34 -7.56 0.38 -8.25
C ASP A 34 -6.91 1.35 -7.27
N TRP A 35 -5.71 1.05 -6.76
CA TRP A 35 -4.96 1.98 -5.88
C TRP A 35 -4.57 3.28 -6.57
N VAL A 36 -4.25 3.25 -7.88
CA VAL A 36 -4.08 4.47 -8.70
C VAL A 36 -5.39 5.27 -8.73
N THR A 37 -6.51 4.60 -8.95
CA THR A 37 -7.83 5.25 -8.98
C THR A 37 -8.15 5.91 -7.65
N ASP A 38 -7.89 5.25 -6.55
CA ASP A 38 -8.12 5.79 -5.21
C ASP A 38 -7.26 7.03 -4.94
N ALA A 39 -5.96 6.95 -5.22
CA ALA A 39 -5.06 8.08 -5.01
C ALA A 39 -5.44 9.31 -5.86
N VAL A 40 -5.75 9.08 -7.15
CA VAL A 40 -5.95 10.16 -8.13
C VAL A 40 -7.39 10.69 -8.13
N LYS A 41 -8.39 9.79 -8.10
CA LYS A 41 -9.80 10.17 -8.30
C LYS A 41 -10.57 10.33 -6.99
N GLN A 42 -10.30 9.49 -6.01
CA GLN A 42 -11.03 9.50 -4.74
C GLN A 42 -10.38 10.50 -3.76
N LEU A 43 -9.12 10.28 -3.42
CA LEU A 43 -8.36 11.17 -2.53
C LEU A 43 -7.93 12.46 -3.20
N LYS A 44 -7.85 12.48 -4.53
CA LYS A 44 -7.45 13.66 -5.34
C LYS A 44 -6.14 14.26 -4.88
N LEU A 45 -5.16 13.40 -4.64
CA LEU A 45 -3.85 13.83 -4.16
C LEU A 45 -3.19 14.78 -5.17
N PRO A 46 -2.74 15.96 -4.75
CA PRO A 46 -2.28 17.01 -5.67
C PRO A 46 -0.97 16.68 -6.38
N ASP A 47 -0.10 15.90 -5.74
CA ASP A 47 1.18 15.44 -6.30
C ASP A 47 1.25 13.92 -6.27
N CYS A 48 0.46 13.29 -7.14
CA CYS A 48 0.44 11.85 -7.32
C CYS A 48 0.92 11.49 -8.73
N LYS A 49 1.92 10.61 -8.82
CA LYS A 49 2.39 10.02 -10.07
C LYS A 49 2.06 8.54 -10.12
N SER A 50 1.59 8.08 -11.26
CA SER A 50 1.39 6.66 -11.52
C SER A 50 2.40 6.15 -12.54
N TYR A 51 3.04 5.03 -12.22
CA TYR A 51 3.96 4.32 -13.08
C TYR A 51 3.33 2.99 -13.45
N ASN A 52 2.90 2.88 -14.70
CA ASN A 52 2.11 1.74 -15.16
C ASN A 52 2.93 0.86 -16.10
N ALA A 53 2.69 -0.43 -16.05
CA ALA A 53 3.16 -1.39 -17.03
C ALA A 53 2.00 -2.29 -17.50
N ASP A 54 2.17 -2.90 -18.67
CA ASP A 54 1.22 -3.86 -19.21
C ASP A 54 1.30 -5.19 -18.46
N TYR A 55 0.26 -6.01 -18.58
CA TYR A 55 0.26 -7.38 -18.05
C TYR A 55 1.49 -8.15 -18.53
N GLY A 56 2.18 -8.79 -17.60
CA GLY A 56 3.42 -9.54 -17.86
C GLY A 56 4.70 -8.72 -17.74
N ALA A 57 4.62 -7.42 -17.50
CA ALA A 57 5.77 -6.54 -17.29
C ALA A 57 5.71 -5.85 -15.92
N LEU A 58 6.84 -5.32 -15.48
CA LEU A 58 6.94 -4.45 -14.29
C LEU A 58 7.18 -3.01 -14.71
N PRO A 59 6.65 -2.03 -13.96
CA PRO A 59 7.01 -0.64 -14.16
C PRO A 59 8.47 -0.38 -13.77
N ASP A 60 9.00 0.74 -14.20
CA ASP A 60 10.36 1.19 -13.88
C ASP A 60 10.40 1.75 -12.45
N PHE A 61 10.80 0.93 -11.49
CA PHE A 61 10.90 1.31 -10.08
C PHE A 61 12.02 2.33 -9.79
N SER A 62 13.00 2.50 -10.71
CA SER A 62 14.04 3.53 -10.53
C SER A 62 13.49 4.96 -10.56
N LYS A 63 12.23 5.13 -10.94
CA LYS A 63 11.53 6.41 -10.93
C LYS A 63 10.88 6.75 -9.59
N ALA A 64 10.94 5.86 -8.60
CA ALA A 64 10.45 6.13 -7.26
C ALA A 64 11.17 7.34 -6.67
N ARG A 65 10.40 8.33 -6.22
CA ARG A 65 10.97 9.50 -5.54
C ARG A 65 11.21 9.18 -4.08
N ASP A 66 12.36 9.54 -3.54
CA ASP A 66 12.72 9.26 -2.14
C ASP A 66 11.84 10.04 -1.14
N ASP A 67 11.38 11.23 -1.52
CA ASP A 67 10.52 12.10 -0.72
C ASP A 67 9.03 11.73 -0.81
N ALA A 68 8.63 10.85 -1.74
CA ALA A 68 7.25 10.43 -1.94
C ALA A 68 6.91 9.17 -1.14
N ASP A 69 5.66 9.06 -0.69
CA ASP A 69 5.11 7.78 -0.27
C ASP A 69 4.94 6.88 -1.51
N ILE A 70 5.34 5.61 -1.43
CA ILE A 70 5.18 4.66 -2.55
C ILE A 70 4.11 3.63 -2.24
N ILE A 71 3.29 3.32 -3.24
CA ILE A 71 2.23 2.30 -3.15
C ILE A 71 2.42 1.31 -4.29
N PHE A 72 2.41 0.03 -3.99
CA PHE A 72 2.54 -1.04 -4.98
C PHE A 72 1.94 -2.36 -4.48
N THR A 73 1.58 -3.25 -5.40
CA THR A 73 1.28 -4.64 -5.09
C THR A 73 2.58 -5.45 -5.09
N TRP A 74 2.80 -6.33 -4.13
CA TRP A 74 4.00 -7.18 -4.13
C TRP A 74 4.03 -8.14 -5.32
N ASN A 75 2.89 -8.71 -5.63
CA ASN A 75 2.70 -9.51 -6.83
C ASN A 75 1.32 -9.30 -7.42
N GLY A 76 1.26 -9.11 -8.73
CA GLY A 76 0.01 -8.98 -9.46
C GLY A 76 -0.74 -10.30 -9.51
N THR A 77 -1.87 -10.40 -8.82
CA THR A 77 -2.69 -11.62 -8.78
C THR A 77 -3.18 -12.03 -10.18
N THR A 78 -3.53 -11.06 -11.01
CA THR A 78 -4.07 -11.31 -12.35
C THR A 78 -3.00 -11.48 -13.42
N SER A 79 -1.82 -10.89 -13.22
CA SER A 79 -0.70 -10.95 -14.17
C SER A 79 0.31 -12.05 -13.84
N GLY A 80 0.39 -12.49 -12.59
CA GLY A 80 1.39 -13.42 -12.09
C GLY A 80 2.80 -12.81 -11.96
N VAL A 81 2.95 -11.52 -12.21
CA VAL A 81 4.24 -10.82 -12.13
C VAL A 81 4.44 -10.25 -10.73
N ARG A 82 5.58 -10.50 -10.13
CA ARG A 82 5.93 -10.01 -8.81
C ARG A 82 7.14 -9.08 -8.83
N VAL A 83 7.25 -8.26 -7.81
CA VAL A 83 8.47 -7.51 -7.50
C VAL A 83 9.60 -8.52 -7.24
N PRO A 84 10.79 -8.35 -7.85
CA PRO A 84 11.88 -9.32 -7.72
C PRO A 84 12.40 -9.39 -6.27
N ASP A 85 12.54 -8.22 -5.64
CA ASP A 85 13.05 -8.01 -4.28
C ASP A 85 12.62 -6.64 -3.76
N GLY A 86 13.16 -6.18 -2.64
CA GLY A 86 12.93 -4.85 -2.08
C GLY A 86 14.11 -3.88 -2.25
N GLU A 87 15.15 -4.24 -2.99
CA GLU A 87 16.36 -3.41 -3.08
C GLU A 87 16.13 -2.04 -3.73
N TRP A 88 15.10 -1.92 -4.57
CA TRP A 88 14.69 -0.66 -5.17
C TRP A 88 14.09 0.34 -4.18
N ILE A 89 13.69 -0.11 -2.99
CA ILE A 89 13.19 0.73 -1.91
C ILE A 89 14.38 1.19 -1.08
N ALA A 90 14.78 2.46 -1.22
CA ALA A 90 15.90 3.01 -0.48
C ALA A 90 15.67 2.93 1.04
N GLU A 91 16.72 2.55 1.79
CA GLU A 91 16.64 2.40 3.25
C GLU A 91 16.40 3.74 3.97
N ASP A 92 16.95 4.81 3.42
CA ASP A 92 16.91 6.16 3.98
C ASP A 92 15.85 7.06 3.34
N ARG A 93 14.90 6.45 2.57
CA ARG A 93 13.82 7.21 1.96
C ARG A 93 13.00 7.99 3.00
N GLU A 94 12.56 9.18 2.65
CA GLU A 94 11.73 10.01 3.51
C GLU A 94 10.24 9.58 3.51
N GLY A 95 9.72 9.17 2.35
CA GLY A 95 8.36 8.69 2.19
C GLY A 95 8.16 7.29 2.78
N LEU A 96 6.92 6.93 3.10
CA LEU A 96 6.55 5.58 3.53
C LEU A 96 6.38 4.63 2.35
N SER A 97 6.64 3.35 2.58
CA SER A 97 6.40 2.26 1.62
C SER A 97 5.15 1.48 2.01
N PHE A 98 4.17 1.42 1.09
CA PHE A 98 2.91 0.70 1.23
C PHE A 98 2.90 -0.48 0.25
N ALA A 99 2.94 -1.69 0.78
CA ALA A 99 2.88 -2.92 0.00
C ALA A 99 1.55 -3.65 0.21
N ASP A 100 0.71 -3.69 -0.83
CA ASP A 100 -0.33 -4.70 -0.92
C ASP A 100 0.34 -6.05 -1.16
N ALA A 101 0.44 -6.84 -0.10
CA ALA A 101 1.09 -8.15 -0.10
C ALA A 101 0.09 -9.30 0.05
N THR A 102 -1.14 -9.09 -0.42
CA THR A 102 -2.29 -10.00 -0.27
C THR A 102 -1.95 -11.44 -0.59
N SER A 103 -1.26 -11.68 -1.70
CA SER A 103 -0.90 -13.03 -2.14
C SER A 103 0.59 -13.35 -1.87
N ALA A 104 1.31 -12.46 -1.20
CA ALA A 104 2.75 -12.58 -1.00
C ALA A 104 3.12 -13.04 0.40
N VAL A 105 2.47 -12.50 1.42
CA VAL A 105 2.73 -12.85 2.81
C VAL A 105 2.53 -14.33 3.03
N PHE A 106 3.51 -14.98 3.66
CA PHE A 106 3.67 -16.44 3.85
C PHE A 106 4.02 -17.23 2.58
N ALA A 107 4.00 -16.62 1.39
CA ALA A 107 4.43 -17.28 0.14
C ALA A 107 5.85 -16.88 -0.25
N TYR A 108 6.27 -15.68 0.10
CA TYR A 108 7.57 -15.13 -0.25
C TYR A 108 8.24 -14.49 0.97
N ASP A 109 9.56 -14.39 0.90
CA ASP A 109 10.33 -13.58 1.85
C ASP A 109 10.08 -12.09 1.55
N ILE A 110 9.53 -11.38 2.52
CA ILE A 110 9.26 -9.94 2.46
C ILE A 110 10.37 -9.21 3.21
N PRO A 111 11.02 -8.20 2.62
CA PRO A 111 12.03 -7.38 3.31
C PRO A 111 11.34 -6.41 4.27
N TRP A 112 10.98 -6.89 5.47
CA TRP A 112 10.22 -6.16 6.47
C TRP A 112 10.90 -4.88 6.95
N ASP A 113 12.20 -4.81 6.85
CA ASP A 113 13.02 -3.64 7.15
C ASP A 113 12.85 -2.48 6.16
N ARG A 114 12.28 -2.76 4.97
CA ARG A 114 12.04 -1.78 3.90
C ARG A 114 10.56 -1.44 3.71
N ILE A 115 9.66 -2.14 4.40
CA ILE A 115 8.21 -1.96 4.27
C ILE A 115 7.64 -1.31 5.53
N ASP A 116 7.09 -0.11 5.38
CA ASP A 116 6.45 0.60 6.48
C ASP A 116 5.01 0.14 6.73
N VAL A 117 4.30 -0.20 5.66
CA VAL A 117 2.91 -0.66 5.69
C VAL A 117 2.78 -1.87 4.79
N ALA A 118 2.41 -3.01 5.33
CA ALA A 118 2.05 -4.18 4.56
C ALA A 118 0.62 -4.59 4.85
N THR A 119 -0.12 -4.95 3.80
CA THR A 119 -1.47 -5.46 3.93
C THR A 119 -1.60 -6.86 3.32
N PHE A 120 -2.44 -7.68 3.89
CA PHE A 120 -2.81 -8.98 3.34
C PHE A 120 -4.16 -9.42 3.88
N SER A 121 -4.69 -10.51 3.35
CA SER A 121 -5.94 -11.11 3.81
C SER A 121 -5.86 -12.63 3.84
N TRP A 122 -6.81 -13.26 4.53
CA TRP A 122 -6.71 -14.67 4.90
C TRP A 122 -7.05 -15.65 3.78
N GLN A 123 -7.70 -15.19 2.70
CA GLN A 123 -8.15 -16.06 1.60
C GLN A 123 -7.06 -16.50 0.63
N LYS A 124 -5.81 -16.15 0.85
CA LYS A 124 -4.67 -16.58 0.01
C LYS A 124 -3.90 -17.72 0.69
N VAL A 125 -2.66 -17.49 1.09
CA VAL A 125 -1.80 -18.54 1.64
C VAL A 125 -2.34 -19.17 2.93
N LEU A 126 -3.01 -18.39 3.77
CA LEU A 126 -3.62 -18.90 5.00
C LEU A 126 -4.86 -19.77 4.75
N GLY A 127 -5.43 -19.76 3.56
CA GLY A 127 -6.55 -20.62 3.18
C GLY A 127 -7.88 -20.30 3.89
N GLY A 128 -8.00 -19.12 4.49
CA GLY A 128 -9.21 -18.68 5.16
C GLY A 128 -10.19 -17.96 4.23
N GLU A 129 -11.17 -17.31 4.83
CA GLU A 129 -12.19 -16.52 4.12
C GLU A 129 -11.72 -15.08 3.85
N GLY A 130 -12.25 -14.45 2.79
CA GLY A 130 -11.93 -13.10 2.38
C GLY A 130 -12.60 -11.98 3.20
N ALA A 131 -13.07 -12.26 4.41
CA ALA A 131 -13.82 -11.32 5.22
C ALA A 131 -12.97 -10.28 5.93
N HIS A 132 -11.72 -10.62 6.24
CA HIS A 132 -10.83 -9.80 7.05
C HIS A 132 -9.52 -9.51 6.33
N GLY A 133 -9.08 -8.26 6.45
CA GLY A 133 -7.73 -7.84 6.12
C GLY A 133 -6.84 -7.77 7.36
N VAL A 134 -5.55 -7.78 7.13
CA VAL A 134 -4.52 -7.57 8.15
C VAL A 134 -3.64 -6.43 7.69
N ILE A 135 -3.32 -5.54 8.61
CA ILE A 135 -2.39 -4.44 8.40
C ILE A 135 -1.22 -4.64 9.35
N ILE A 136 -0.02 -4.62 8.82
CA ILE A 136 1.23 -4.60 9.57
C ILE A 136 1.83 -3.19 9.40
N LEU A 137 2.13 -2.55 10.51
CA LEU A 137 2.67 -1.20 10.55
C LEU A 137 4.08 -1.22 11.15
N GLY A 138 5.03 -0.69 10.41
CA GLY A 138 6.36 -0.36 10.93
C GLY A 138 6.32 0.89 11.82
N PRO A 139 7.39 1.15 12.59
CA PRO A 139 7.45 2.29 13.52
C PRO A 139 7.18 3.65 12.85
N ARG A 140 7.66 3.88 11.64
CA ARG A 140 7.44 5.13 10.88
C ARG A 140 5.97 5.32 10.49
N ALA A 141 5.28 4.25 10.15
CA ALA A 141 3.85 4.29 9.85
C ALA A 141 3.02 4.57 11.11
N VAL A 142 3.38 3.99 12.25
CA VAL A 142 2.76 4.29 13.54
C VAL A 142 2.93 5.77 13.89
N GLU A 143 4.15 6.30 13.81
CA GLU A 143 4.42 7.71 14.04
C GLU A 143 3.59 8.61 13.11
N ARG A 144 3.45 8.24 11.82
CA ARG A 144 2.59 8.96 10.87
C ARG A 144 1.14 8.98 11.33
N LEU A 145 0.58 7.86 11.80
CA LEU A 145 -0.79 7.78 12.30
C LEU A 145 -1.02 8.63 13.55
N GLU A 146 -0.04 8.73 14.43
CA GLU A 146 -0.13 9.52 15.66
C GLU A 146 0.01 11.04 15.42
N THR A 147 0.67 11.43 14.34
CA THR A 147 1.03 12.84 14.10
C THR A 147 0.26 13.50 12.95
N HIS A 148 -0.35 12.72 12.06
CA HIS A 148 -1.02 13.21 10.87
C HIS A 148 -2.54 13.21 11.01
N THR A 149 -3.17 14.31 10.62
CA THR A 149 -4.62 14.39 10.43
C THR A 149 -4.91 14.60 8.95
N PRO A 150 -5.57 13.65 8.27
CA PRO A 150 -5.94 13.79 6.86
C PRO A 150 -6.81 15.01 6.59
N ALA A 151 -6.62 15.63 5.42
CA ALA A 151 -7.37 16.82 5.02
C ALA A 151 -8.80 16.50 4.52
N TRP A 152 -9.13 15.25 4.30
CA TRP A 152 -10.44 14.77 3.84
C TRP A 152 -11.23 14.12 4.96
N PRO A 153 -12.56 14.01 4.83
CA PRO A 153 -13.39 13.29 5.77
C PRO A 153 -12.97 11.81 5.83
N LEU A 154 -12.71 11.32 7.04
CA LEU A 154 -12.41 9.92 7.24
C LEU A 154 -13.70 9.08 7.19
N PRO A 155 -13.67 7.90 6.58
CA PRO A 155 -14.76 6.95 6.68
C PRO A 155 -14.92 6.48 8.13
N LYS A 156 -16.10 5.97 8.49
CA LYS A 156 -16.36 5.42 9.85
C LYS A 156 -15.44 4.23 10.17
N VAL A 157 -15.01 3.52 9.15
CA VAL A 157 -14.01 2.45 9.25
C VAL A 157 -12.67 3.05 8.86
N CYS A 158 -11.85 3.42 9.84
CA CYS A 158 -10.52 4.00 9.63
C CYS A 158 -9.56 3.58 10.75
N LEU A 159 -8.26 3.81 10.55
CA LEU A 159 -7.22 3.51 11.52
C LEU A 159 -7.08 4.59 12.61
N LEU A 160 -7.54 5.79 12.32
CA LEU A 160 -7.46 6.94 13.23
C LEU A 160 -8.65 6.97 14.20
N TYR A 161 -9.01 5.85 14.78
CA TYR A 161 -9.99 5.86 15.84
C TYR A 161 -9.33 6.32 17.13
N THR A 162 -9.44 7.60 17.42
CA THR A 162 -9.19 8.08 18.77
C THR A 162 -10.36 7.62 19.63
N SER A 163 -10.14 6.62 20.47
CA SER A 163 -11.02 6.37 21.59
C SER A 163 -10.90 7.59 22.53
N ASP A 164 -11.99 8.34 22.68
CA ASP A 164 -12.15 9.22 23.83
C ASP A 164 -12.14 8.42 25.12
#